data_ee5e47075337a9fa6385ae188a2a1ab2
#
_entry.id   ee5e47075337a9fa6385ae188a2a1ab2
#
_cell.length_a   1.000
_cell.length_b   1.000
_cell.length_c   1.000
_cell.angle_alpha   90.00
_cell.angle_beta   90.00
_cell.angle_gamma   90.00
#
_symmetry.space_group_name_H-M   'P 1'
#
loop_
_entity.id
_entity.type
_entity.pdbx_description
1 polymer ?
#
loop_
_entity_poly.entity_id
_entity_poly.type
_entity_poly.pdbx_seq_one_letter_code
_entity_poly.pdbx_strand_id
1 'polypeptide(L)' 'MTIYLMDMKQVSEATGFGKTAIYKWMGEGTFPHPVKIGRSVRWPSNEIEAWINGHITHRDELYR' A
#
# COMPACT_ATOMS: atom_id res chain seq x y z
N MET A 1 -13.96 -10.38 7.98
CA MET A 1 -12.69 -9.96 7.39
C MET A 1 -11.90 -9.15 8.42
N THR A 2 -10.65 -9.48 8.63
CA THR A 2 -9.84 -8.84 9.66
C THR A 2 -8.99 -7.74 9.04
N ILE A 3 -9.14 -6.51 9.54
CA ILE A 3 -8.30 -5.38 9.14
C ILE A 3 -7.27 -5.19 10.24
N TYR A 4 -6.00 -5.13 9.86
CA TYR A 4 -4.93 -4.89 10.81
C TYR A 4 -4.01 -3.79 10.28
N LEU A 5 -3.18 -3.27 11.17
CA LEU A 5 -2.27 -2.18 10.83
C LEU A 5 -0.90 -2.77 10.48
N MET A 6 -0.35 -2.32 9.35
CA MET A 6 0.92 -2.83 8.81
C MET A 6 2.00 -1.77 8.98
N ASP A 7 3.19 -2.18 9.41
CA ASP A 7 4.33 -1.28 9.42
C ASP A 7 4.99 -1.25 8.03
N MET A 8 6.02 -0.42 7.87
CA MET A 8 6.71 -0.28 6.57
C MET A 8 7.27 -1.61 6.08
N LYS A 9 7.83 -2.42 6.97
CA LYS A 9 8.40 -3.71 6.58
C LYS A 9 7.32 -4.64 6.02
N GLN A 10 6.17 -4.69 6.69
CA GLN A 10 5.04 -5.52 6.25
C GLN A 10 4.48 -5.03 4.92
N VAL A 11 4.35 -3.72 4.75
CA VAL A 11 3.88 -3.13 3.48
C VAL A 11 4.86 -3.45 2.36
N SER A 12 6.15 -3.31 2.63
CA SER A 12 7.20 -3.62 1.67
C SER A 12 7.15 -5.10 1.24
N GLU A 13 6.96 -6.00 2.19
CA GLU A 13 6.84 -7.44 1.91
C GLU A 13 5.57 -7.75 1.12
N ALA A 14 4.46 -7.10 1.45
CA ALA A 14 3.18 -7.35 0.79
C ALA A 14 3.17 -6.85 -0.65
N THR A 15 3.80 -5.71 -0.92
CA THR A 15 3.79 -5.08 -2.24
C THR A 15 5.00 -5.47 -3.09
N GLY A 16 6.09 -5.88 -2.45
CA GLY A 16 7.34 -6.17 -3.15
C GLY A 16 8.17 -4.93 -3.46
N PHE A 17 7.78 -3.75 -2.96
CA PHE A 17 8.49 -2.50 -3.21
C PHE A 17 9.11 -1.96 -1.94
N GLY A 18 10.24 -1.28 -2.09
CA GLY A 18 10.97 -0.73 -0.95
C GLY A 18 10.43 0.63 -0.52
N LYS A 19 10.98 1.11 0.59
CA LYS A 19 10.60 2.36 1.23
C LYS A 19 10.66 3.55 0.27
N THR A 20 11.69 3.62 -0.56
CA THR A 20 11.88 4.75 -1.48
C THR A 20 10.74 4.86 -2.48
N ALA A 21 10.35 3.75 -3.09
CA ALA A 21 9.25 3.74 -4.06
C ALA A 21 7.91 4.08 -3.38
N ILE A 22 7.68 3.52 -2.19
CA ILE A 22 6.44 3.75 -1.46
C ILE A 22 6.29 5.23 -1.12
N TYR A 23 7.32 5.87 -0.59
CA TYR A 23 7.26 7.29 -0.24
C TYR A 23 7.14 8.17 -1.48
N LYS A 24 7.79 7.81 -2.57
CA LYS A 24 7.65 8.53 -3.82
C LYS A 24 6.20 8.54 -4.30
N TRP A 25 5.56 7.37 -4.30
CA TRP A 25 4.18 7.25 -4.74
C TRP A 25 3.18 7.92 -3.79
N MET A 26 3.49 7.93 -2.50
CA MET A 26 2.68 8.70 -1.55
C MET A 26 2.70 10.19 -1.90
N GLY A 27 3.89 10.70 -2.23
CA GLY A 27 4.03 12.10 -2.63
C GLY A 27 3.31 12.42 -3.94
N GLU A 28 3.17 11.43 -4.82
CA GLU A 28 2.46 11.57 -6.09
C GLU A 28 0.95 11.33 -5.97
N GLY A 29 0.49 10.90 -4.81
CA GLY A 29 -0.91 10.60 -4.58
C GLY A 29 -1.36 9.26 -5.16
N THR A 30 -0.42 8.37 -5.48
CA THR A 30 -0.72 7.08 -6.11
C THR A 30 -0.55 5.90 -5.15
N PHE A 31 -0.30 6.16 -3.89
CA PHE A 31 -0.18 5.13 -2.86
C PHE A 31 -0.93 5.58 -1.60
N PRO A 32 -1.57 4.66 -0.86
CA PRO A 32 -2.31 5.03 0.35
C PRO A 32 -1.41 5.70 1.38
N HIS A 33 -1.92 6.73 2.04
CA HIS A 33 -1.20 7.39 3.12
C HIS A 33 -1.40 6.61 4.41
N PRO A 34 -0.35 6.54 5.26
CA PRO A 34 -0.48 5.81 6.53
C PRO A 34 -1.30 6.60 7.54
N VAL A 35 -1.83 5.86 8.51
CA VAL A 35 -2.42 6.45 9.71
C VAL A 35 -1.30 6.70 10.70
N LYS A 36 -1.26 7.90 11.27
CA LYS A 36 -0.26 8.24 12.28
C LYS A 36 -0.83 7.97 13.68
N ILE A 37 -0.15 7.13 14.42
CA ILE A 37 -0.53 6.78 15.79
C ILE A 37 0.66 7.07 16.68
N GLY A 38 0.58 8.16 17.45
CA GLY A 38 1.71 8.62 18.25
C GLY A 38 2.89 8.96 17.35
N ARG A 39 4.01 8.29 17.54
CA ARG A 39 5.22 8.47 16.70
C ARG A 39 5.33 7.44 15.60
N SER A 40 4.36 6.55 15.51
CA SER A 40 4.39 5.46 14.55
C SER A 40 3.46 5.75 13.38
N VAL A 41 3.81 5.23 12.22
CA VAL A 41 2.92 5.24 11.05
C VAL A 41 2.57 3.81 10.71
N ARG A 42 1.31 3.58 10.32
CA ARG A 42 0.81 2.26 9.99
C ARG A 42 -0.17 2.38 8.82
N TRP A 43 -0.19 1.38 7.99
CA TRP A 43 -1.13 1.32 6.86
C TRP A 43 -2.21 0.29 7.16
N PRO A 44 -3.49 0.65 7.00
CA PRO A 44 -4.56 -0.36 7.14
C PRO A 44 -4.40 -1.43 6.07
N SER A 45 -4.49 -2.70 6.48
CA SER A 45 -4.27 -3.83 5.56
C SER A 45 -5.26 -3.85 4.40
N ASN A 46 -6.49 -3.42 4.63
CA ASN A 46 -7.49 -3.38 3.56
C ASN A 46 -7.15 -2.35 2.47
N GLU A 47 -6.50 -1.25 2.83
CA GLU A 47 -6.08 -0.24 1.85
C GLU A 47 -4.90 -0.73 1.01
N ILE A 48 -3.96 -1.43 1.64
CA ILE A 48 -2.85 -2.04 0.90
C ILE A 48 -3.36 -3.12 -0.04
N GLU A 49 -4.28 -3.94 0.42
CA GLU A 49 -4.92 -4.96 -0.41
C GLU A 49 -5.66 -4.34 -1.60
N ALA A 50 -6.41 -3.27 -1.36
CA ALA A 50 -7.14 -2.57 -2.42
C ALA A 50 -6.18 -1.96 -3.46
N TRP A 51 -5.05 -1.42 -3.00
CA TRP A 51 -4.03 -0.88 -3.90
C TRP A 51 -3.46 -1.98 -4.81
N ILE A 52 -3.14 -3.12 -4.23
CA ILE A 52 -2.62 -4.27 -4.99
C ILE A 52 -3.67 -4.74 -6.00
N ASN A 53 -4.90 -4.90 -5.57
CA ASN A 53 -6.00 -5.36 -6.43
C ASN A 53 -6.29 -4.36 -7.56
N GLY A 54 -6.15 -3.07 -7.29
CA GLY A 54 -6.31 -2.04 -8.31
C GLY A 54 -5.30 -2.19 -9.45
N HIS A 55 -4.06 -2.51 -9.12
CA HIS A 55 -3.03 -2.74 -10.13
C HIS A 55 -3.27 -4.03 -10.90
N ILE A 56 -3.74 -5.07 -10.24
CA ILE A 56 -4.09 -6.33 -10.90
C ILE A 56 -5.24 -6.10 -11.90
N THR A 57 -6.28 -5.39 -11.48
CA THR A 57 -7.41 -5.07 -12.32
C THR A 57 -6.99 -4.25 -13.54
N HIS A 58 -6.13 -3.26 -13.33
CA HIS A 58 -5.62 -2.41 -14.41
C HIS A 58 -4.86 -3.24 -15.45
N ARG A 59 -3.98 -4.14 -14.99
CA ARG A 59 -3.27 -5.05 -15.89
C ARG A 59 -4.25 -5.90 -16.70
N ASP A 60 -5.26 -6.45 -16.04
CA ASP A 60 -6.22 -7.33 -16.70
C ASP A 60 -7.02 -6.58 -17.77
N GLU A 61 -7.30 -5.30 -17.55
CA GLU A 61 -7.97 -4.46 -18.55
C GLU A 61 -7.07 -4.18 -19.76
N LEU A 62 -5.76 -4.02 -19.52
CA LEU A 62 -4.80 -3.73 -20.59
C LEU A 62 -4.51 -4.95 -21.48
N TYR A 63 -4.53 -6.14 -20.90
CA TYR A 63 -4.10 -7.36 -21.58
C TYR A 63 -5.24 -8.37 -21.73
N ARG A 64 -6.41 -7.86 -21.88
CA ARG A 64 -7.61 -8.65 -22.03
C ARG A 64 -7.67 -9.38 -23.37
#